data_04c376dedac3bdf4c12c7d423bbb855d
#
_entry.id   04c376dedac3bdf4c12c7d423bbb855d
#
_cell.length_a   1.000
_cell.length_b   1.000
_cell.length_c   1.000
_cell.angle_alpha   90.00
_cell.angle_beta   90.00
_cell.angle_gamma   90.00
#
_symmetry.space_group_name_H-M   'P 1'
#
loop_
_entity.id
_entity.type
_entity.pdbx_description
1 polymer ?
#
loop_
_entity_poly.entity_id
_entity_poly.type
_entity_poly.pdbx_seq_one_letter_code
_entity_poly.pdbx_strand_id
1 'polypeptide(L)'
;MDKREQYIDKQIIEQIMELRKQLHRIPEHSMQEVKTKQLLMDFLKSHTALEIVDCGAWFYAVKRAYDRVTTENDKTFHVSEVAVEIPEQMTEYKPPIAFRADMDAVCGKDGKPGHFCGHDGHSSVLCGLGLYLDSRKEPLAQDVYLIFQPAEEIGKGAELCRSLIKEKHIGEIYGFHNIPGKPLGTVLVKDGTFACASTGLEIHMTGTPSHAAYPEAGRNPG
;
A
#
# COMPACT_ATOMS: atom_id res chain seq x y z
N MET A 1 27.92 16.44 10.56
CA MET A 1 26.49 16.26 10.29
C MET A 1 26.39 15.54 8.95
N ASP A 2 25.87 14.33 8.98
CA ASP A 2 25.76 13.46 7.80
C ASP A 2 24.73 14.07 6.84
N LYS A 3 25.11 14.26 5.57
CA LYS A 3 24.23 14.82 4.51
C LYS A 3 23.01 13.95 4.20
N ARG A 4 22.81 12.82 4.89
CA ARG A 4 21.68 11.88 4.75
C ARG A 4 20.46 12.23 5.57
N GLU A 5 20.54 13.18 6.52
CA GLU A 5 19.41 13.60 7.39
C GLU A 5 18.44 14.62 6.76
N GLN A 6 18.58 14.97 5.50
CA GLN A 6 17.88 16.10 4.88
C GLN A 6 16.76 15.71 3.89
N TYR A 7 16.30 14.43 3.88
CA TYR A 7 15.45 13.94 2.79
C TYR A 7 13.94 13.95 3.03
N ILE A 8 13.45 14.12 4.25
CA ILE A 8 12.02 14.22 4.51
C ILE A 8 11.74 15.46 5.33
N ASP A 9 10.86 16.32 4.82
CA ASP A 9 10.39 17.50 5.53
C ASP A 9 9.72 17.07 6.84
N LYS A 10 10.08 17.74 7.94
CA LYS A 10 9.48 17.51 9.25
C LYS A 10 7.95 17.63 9.21
N GLN A 11 7.44 18.51 8.39
CA GLN A 11 6.01 18.68 8.16
C GLN A 11 5.36 17.40 7.60
N ILE A 12 6.02 16.73 6.66
CA ILE A 12 5.52 15.44 6.12
C ILE A 12 5.43 14.41 7.26
N ILE A 13 6.45 14.32 8.11
CA ILE A 13 6.43 13.39 9.24
C ILE A 13 5.27 13.67 10.19
N GLU A 14 5.06 14.94 10.55
CA GLU A 14 3.95 15.35 11.43
C GLU A 14 2.58 15.02 10.82
N GLN A 15 2.41 15.26 9.51
CA GLN A 15 1.18 14.94 8.77
C GLN A 15 0.88 13.43 8.75
N ILE A 16 1.87 12.59 8.43
CA ILE A 16 1.65 11.13 8.40
C ILE A 16 1.46 10.52 9.78
N MET A 17 2.10 11.09 10.82
CA MET A 17 1.86 10.68 12.20
C MET A 17 0.43 10.97 12.64
N GLU A 18 -0.13 12.09 12.24
CA GLU A 18 -1.53 12.42 12.56
C GLU A 18 -2.50 11.57 11.73
N LEU A 19 -2.23 11.36 10.45
CA LEU A 19 -2.99 10.44 9.60
C LEU A 19 -3.02 9.03 10.20
N ARG A 20 -1.87 8.51 10.63
CA ARG A 20 -1.76 7.21 11.28
C ARG A 20 -2.63 7.11 12.53
N LYS A 21 -2.68 8.15 13.37
CA LYS A 21 -3.56 8.17 14.56
C LYS A 21 -5.04 8.15 14.20
N GLN A 22 -5.41 8.82 13.11
CA GLN A 22 -6.80 8.81 12.61
C GLN A 22 -7.18 7.42 12.10
N LEU A 23 -6.35 6.79 11.27
CA LEU A 23 -6.54 5.43 10.78
C LEU A 23 -6.64 4.43 11.94
N HIS A 24 -5.79 4.56 12.95
CA HIS A 24 -5.77 3.66 14.10
C HIS A 24 -7.10 3.62 14.88
N ARG A 25 -7.89 4.68 14.79
CA ARG A 25 -9.22 4.78 15.47
C ARG A 25 -10.37 4.19 14.66
N ILE A 26 -10.12 3.83 13.40
CA ILE A 26 -11.14 3.31 12.49
C ILE A 26 -10.72 1.96 11.86
N PRO A 27 -10.29 0.98 12.66
CA PRO A 27 -9.92 -0.31 12.11
C PRO A 27 -11.12 -0.97 11.44
N GLU A 28 -10.94 -1.50 10.24
CA GLU A 28 -12.01 -2.15 9.47
C GLU A 28 -11.54 -3.53 9.00
N HIS A 29 -12.46 -4.50 9.00
CA HIS A 29 -12.18 -5.85 8.51
C HIS A 29 -11.87 -5.87 7.02
N SER A 30 -11.14 -6.89 6.61
CA SER A 30 -10.87 -7.18 5.20
C SER A 30 -12.13 -7.14 4.36
N MET A 31 -12.10 -6.47 3.22
CA MET A 31 -13.21 -6.18 2.29
C MET A 31 -14.27 -5.21 2.84
N GLN A 32 -14.01 -4.55 3.96
CA GLN A 32 -14.91 -3.56 4.57
C GLN A 32 -14.21 -2.21 4.83
N GLU A 33 -13.07 -1.96 4.22
CA GLU A 33 -12.18 -0.81 4.43
C GLU A 33 -12.72 0.49 3.80
N VAL A 34 -13.99 0.80 4.05
CA VAL A 34 -14.68 1.94 3.41
C VAL A 34 -14.18 3.27 3.97
N LYS A 35 -14.13 3.41 5.29
CA LYS A 35 -13.69 4.64 5.96
C LYS A 35 -12.19 4.83 5.82
N THR A 36 -11.44 3.74 5.94
CA THR A 36 -9.99 3.73 5.76
C THR A 36 -9.61 4.21 4.37
N LYS A 37 -10.22 3.62 3.33
CA LYS A 37 -10.01 4.03 1.94
C LYS A 37 -10.36 5.50 1.72
N GLN A 38 -11.53 5.92 2.20
CA GLN A 38 -11.99 7.30 2.03
C GLN A 38 -11.02 8.29 2.69
N LEU A 39 -10.60 8.03 3.94
CA LEU A 39 -9.67 8.88 4.67
C LEU A 39 -8.32 9.02 3.93
N LEU A 40 -7.78 7.92 3.42
CA LEU A 40 -6.53 7.93 2.66
C LEU A 40 -6.64 8.70 1.34
N MET A 41 -7.73 8.49 0.60
CA MET A 41 -8.00 9.23 -0.64
C MET A 41 -8.17 10.73 -0.38
N ASP A 42 -8.93 11.12 0.65
CA ASP A 42 -9.17 12.53 1.00
C ASP A 42 -7.89 13.20 1.48
N PHE A 43 -7.06 12.48 2.23
CA PHE A 43 -5.75 12.96 2.64
C PHE A 43 -4.87 13.28 1.42
N LEU A 44 -4.72 12.34 0.50
CA LEU A 44 -3.92 12.57 -0.71
C LEU A 44 -4.49 13.68 -1.59
N LYS A 45 -5.80 13.74 -1.81
CA LYS A 45 -6.45 14.80 -2.59
C LYS A 45 -6.25 16.19 -1.99
N SER A 46 -6.23 16.30 -0.67
CA SER A 46 -6.09 17.60 0.02
C SER A 46 -4.64 18.08 0.14
N HIS A 47 -3.67 17.18 0.02
CA HIS A 47 -2.27 17.50 0.28
C HIS A 47 -1.34 17.30 -0.93
N THR A 48 -1.82 16.75 -2.04
CA THR A 48 -1.02 16.47 -3.24
C THR A 48 -1.79 16.78 -4.51
N ALA A 49 -1.06 16.99 -5.61
CA ALA A 49 -1.60 17.05 -6.96
C ALA A 49 -1.51 15.70 -7.70
N LEU A 50 -1.33 14.58 -6.98
CA LEU A 50 -1.29 13.25 -7.58
C LEU A 50 -2.63 12.89 -8.24
N GLU A 51 -2.57 12.22 -9.37
CA GLU A 51 -3.75 11.59 -9.97
C GLU A 51 -4.20 10.42 -9.07
N ILE A 52 -5.46 10.42 -8.61
CA ILE A 52 -6.02 9.41 -7.73
C ILE A 52 -7.15 8.70 -8.45
N VAL A 53 -7.06 7.37 -8.56
CA VAL A 53 -8.02 6.52 -9.25
C VAL A 53 -8.67 5.56 -8.27
N ASP A 54 -9.98 5.70 -8.10
CA ASP A 54 -10.80 4.78 -7.30
C ASP A 54 -11.16 3.52 -8.11
N CYS A 55 -10.81 2.35 -7.59
CA CYS A 55 -11.06 1.04 -8.20
C CYS A 55 -12.11 0.22 -7.40
N GLY A 56 -13.01 0.88 -6.68
CA GLY A 56 -14.03 0.22 -5.86
C GLY A 56 -13.51 -0.20 -4.48
N ALA A 57 -13.12 -1.45 -4.29
CA ALA A 57 -12.60 -1.92 -3.00
C ALA A 57 -11.20 -1.36 -2.67
N TRP A 58 -10.46 -0.88 -3.65
CA TRP A 58 -9.11 -0.37 -3.53
C TRP A 58 -8.92 0.89 -4.37
N PHE A 59 -7.76 1.53 -4.26
CA PHE A 59 -7.41 2.69 -5.09
C PHE A 59 -5.91 2.76 -5.29
N TYR A 60 -5.50 3.59 -6.24
CA TYR A 60 -4.09 3.96 -6.39
C TYR A 60 -3.95 5.46 -6.66
N ALA A 61 -2.78 5.98 -6.33
CA ALA A 61 -2.34 7.30 -6.75
C ALA A 61 -1.15 7.17 -7.68
N VAL A 62 -0.95 8.13 -8.60
CA VAL A 62 0.19 8.09 -9.49
C VAL A 62 0.84 9.47 -9.62
N LYS A 63 2.18 9.51 -9.51
CA LYS A 63 3.02 10.61 -9.96
C LYS A 63 3.55 10.27 -11.34
N ARG A 64 3.12 11.02 -12.34
CA ARG A 64 3.62 10.86 -13.71
C ARG A 64 5.05 11.38 -13.82
N ALA A 65 5.87 10.69 -14.59
CA ALA A 65 7.23 11.14 -14.90
C ALA A 65 7.22 12.46 -15.66
N TYR A 66 6.31 12.57 -16.64
CA TYR A 66 6.10 13.72 -17.50
C TYR A 66 4.65 13.78 -17.97
N ASP A 67 4.10 14.98 -18.11
CA ASP A 67 2.92 15.17 -18.95
C ASP A 67 3.36 15.02 -20.40
N ARG A 68 3.10 13.85 -20.99
CA ARG A 68 3.39 13.59 -22.39
C ARG A 68 2.36 14.32 -23.27
N VAL A 69 2.63 15.55 -23.60
CA VAL A 69 2.12 16.09 -24.87
C VAL A 69 3.17 15.74 -25.92
N THR A 70 3.07 14.57 -26.51
CA THR A 70 3.88 14.18 -27.67
C THR A 70 3.32 14.88 -28.90
N THR A 71 3.98 15.93 -29.36
CA THR A 71 4.00 16.23 -30.78
C THR A 71 5.17 15.43 -31.36
N GLU A 72 4.94 14.65 -32.41
CA GLU A 72 5.88 13.67 -33.01
C GLU A 72 7.25 14.23 -33.43
N ASN A 73 7.56 15.51 -33.24
CA ASN A 73 8.78 16.17 -33.70
C ASN A 73 9.44 17.09 -32.67
N ASP A 74 9.00 17.14 -31.43
CA ASP A 74 9.56 18.08 -30.46
C ASP A 74 10.25 17.34 -29.30
N LYS A 75 11.54 17.67 -29.08
CA LYS A 75 12.35 17.16 -27.95
C LYS A 75 12.07 17.93 -26.64
N THR A 76 11.05 18.77 -26.62
CA THR A 76 10.63 19.55 -25.45
C THR A 76 9.39 18.92 -24.81
N PHE A 77 9.41 18.77 -23.48
CA PHE A 77 8.28 18.30 -22.69
C PHE A 77 7.71 19.48 -21.91
N HIS A 78 6.40 19.56 -21.85
CA HIS A 78 5.71 20.54 -21.02
C HIS A 78 5.38 19.91 -19.66
N VAL A 79 5.95 20.44 -18.60
CA VAL A 79 5.50 20.23 -17.22
C VAL A 79 4.71 21.48 -16.87
N SER A 80 3.40 21.38 -16.77
CA SER A 80 2.50 22.48 -16.34
C SER A 80 2.97 23.87 -16.78
N GLU A 81 2.83 24.20 -18.06
CA GLU A 81 3.09 25.53 -18.67
C GLU A 81 4.57 25.98 -18.78
N VAL A 82 5.53 25.17 -18.37
CA VAL A 82 6.96 25.49 -18.52
C VAL A 82 7.63 24.44 -19.39
N ALA A 83 8.23 24.88 -20.51
CA ALA A 83 9.09 24.00 -21.32
C ALA A 83 10.37 23.68 -20.55
N VAL A 84 10.60 22.41 -20.25
CA VAL A 84 11.82 21.93 -19.61
C VAL A 84 12.62 21.11 -20.61
N GLU A 85 13.87 21.49 -20.85
CA GLU A 85 14.80 20.68 -21.66
C GLU A 85 15.09 19.36 -20.92
N ILE A 86 14.89 18.23 -21.63
CA ILE A 86 15.20 16.92 -21.06
C ILE A 86 16.71 16.74 -21.09
N PRO A 87 17.34 16.43 -19.96
CA PRO A 87 18.74 16.01 -19.97
C PRO A 87 18.92 14.79 -20.89
N GLU A 88 19.92 14.80 -21.72
CA GLU A 88 20.24 13.73 -22.71
C GLU A 88 20.31 12.33 -22.08
N GLN A 89 20.55 12.25 -20.77
CA GLN A 89 20.60 11.02 -19.95
C GLN A 89 19.21 10.43 -19.61
N MET A 90 18.10 11.13 -19.92
CA MET A 90 16.73 10.70 -19.60
C MET A 90 15.94 10.24 -20.84
N THR A 91 16.61 9.94 -21.94
CA THR A 91 15.98 9.51 -23.20
C THR A 91 15.53 8.04 -23.20
N GLU A 92 15.94 7.25 -22.21
CA GLU A 92 15.55 5.84 -22.12
C GLU A 92 14.29 5.67 -21.26
N TYR A 93 13.23 5.15 -21.88
CA TYR A 93 11.99 4.83 -21.18
C TYR A 93 12.24 3.74 -20.14
N LYS A 94 11.98 4.03 -18.88
CA LYS A 94 11.99 3.04 -17.80
C LYS A 94 10.56 2.60 -17.51
N PRO A 95 10.32 1.28 -17.34
CA PRO A 95 9.01 0.80 -16.91
C PRO A 95 8.58 1.47 -15.60
N PRO A 96 7.27 1.75 -15.43
CA PRO A 96 6.78 2.27 -14.17
C PRO A 96 7.14 1.39 -12.98
N ILE A 97 7.26 2.00 -11.80
CA ILE A 97 7.41 1.29 -10.54
C ILE A 97 6.20 1.52 -9.66
N ALA A 98 5.94 0.58 -8.74
CA ALA A 98 4.89 0.73 -7.77
C ALA A 98 5.38 0.52 -6.34
N PHE A 99 4.73 1.22 -5.41
CA PHE A 99 4.83 0.97 -3.97
C PHE A 99 3.46 0.56 -3.46
N ARG A 100 3.42 -0.44 -2.58
CA ARG A 100 2.19 -1.03 -2.08
C ARG A 100 2.11 -0.93 -0.56
N ALA A 101 0.96 -0.56 -0.05
CA ALA A 101 0.57 -0.73 1.35
C ALA A 101 -0.80 -1.40 1.44
N ASP A 102 -1.03 -2.11 2.54
CA ASP A 102 -2.30 -2.70 2.91
C ASP A 102 -3.15 -1.71 3.73
N MET A 103 -4.48 -1.92 3.75
CA MET A 103 -5.42 -1.01 4.40
C MET A 103 -6.27 -1.66 5.49
N ASP A 104 -6.45 -2.99 5.44
CA ASP A 104 -7.32 -3.72 6.34
C ASP A 104 -6.75 -3.88 7.75
N ALA A 105 -7.58 -4.34 8.68
CA ALA A 105 -7.19 -4.60 10.05
C ALA A 105 -7.43 -6.08 10.41
N VAL A 106 -6.57 -6.59 11.29
CA VAL A 106 -6.64 -7.98 11.79
C VAL A 106 -7.86 -8.17 12.67
N CYS A 107 -8.54 -9.30 12.54
CA CYS A 107 -9.58 -9.70 13.45
C CYS A 107 -8.98 -10.14 14.80
N GLY A 108 -9.30 -9.42 15.86
CA GLY A 108 -8.89 -9.77 17.21
C GLY A 108 -9.60 -11.01 17.76
N LYS A 109 -9.13 -11.54 18.88
CA LYS A 109 -9.72 -12.70 19.56
C LYS A 109 -11.18 -12.48 20.02
N ASP A 110 -11.57 -11.23 20.20
CA ASP A 110 -12.93 -10.80 20.55
C ASP A 110 -13.83 -10.56 19.30
N GLY A 111 -13.33 -10.88 18.12
CA GLY A 111 -14.04 -10.69 16.86
C GLY A 111 -14.02 -9.26 16.34
N LYS A 112 -13.35 -8.33 17.02
CA LYS A 112 -13.27 -6.92 16.59
C LYS A 112 -12.01 -6.66 15.76
N PRO A 113 -12.08 -5.75 14.77
CA PRO A 113 -10.90 -5.37 14.03
C PRO A 113 -9.95 -4.51 14.89
N GLY A 114 -8.65 -4.65 14.64
CA GLY A 114 -7.61 -3.84 15.28
C GLY A 114 -6.34 -3.82 14.45
N HIS A 115 -5.60 -2.72 14.49
CA HIS A 115 -4.34 -2.56 13.76
C HIS A 115 -3.17 -3.28 14.46
N PHE A 116 -3.33 -4.57 14.74
CA PHE A 116 -2.30 -5.39 15.40
C PHE A 116 -1.12 -5.71 14.48
N CYS A 117 -1.35 -5.68 13.17
CA CYS A 117 -0.31 -5.89 12.15
C CYS A 117 0.38 -4.59 11.73
N GLY A 118 -0.27 -3.42 11.92
CA GLY A 118 0.33 -2.10 11.66
C GLY A 118 0.04 -1.53 10.27
N HIS A 119 -1.00 -2.00 9.59
CA HIS A 119 -1.39 -1.53 8.26
C HIS A 119 -1.76 -0.04 8.24
N ASP A 120 -2.24 0.52 9.35
CA ASP A 120 -2.41 1.97 9.54
C ASP A 120 -1.07 2.74 9.39
N GLY A 121 0.02 2.15 9.86
CA GLY A 121 1.38 2.67 9.66
C GLY A 121 1.85 2.53 8.22
N HIS A 122 1.62 1.37 7.59
CA HIS A 122 2.03 1.11 6.20
C HIS A 122 1.37 2.11 5.24
N SER A 123 0.05 2.26 5.32
CA SER A 123 -0.71 3.20 4.50
C SER A 123 -0.31 4.66 4.75
N SER A 124 -0.03 5.04 6.01
CA SER A 124 0.44 6.40 6.34
C SER A 124 1.80 6.70 5.73
N VAL A 125 2.74 5.75 5.79
CA VAL A 125 4.07 5.91 5.18
C VAL A 125 3.96 6.00 3.66
N LEU A 126 3.06 5.23 3.05
CA LEU A 126 2.82 5.32 1.60
C LEU A 126 2.23 6.68 1.21
N CYS A 127 1.34 7.26 2.02
CA CYS A 127 0.90 8.65 1.85
C CYS A 127 2.05 9.64 1.98
N GLY A 128 2.96 9.42 2.94
CA GLY A 128 4.17 10.22 3.09
C GLY A 128 5.08 10.20 1.86
N LEU A 129 5.21 9.04 1.21
CA LEU A 129 5.90 8.94 -0.07
C LEU A 129 5.18 9.78 -1.13
N GLY A 130 3.85 9.79 -1.15
CA GLY A 130 3.05 10.63 -2.05
C GLY A 130 3.35 12.11 -1.86
N LEU A 131 3.35 12.59 -0.62
CA LEU A 131 3.72 13.97 -0.29
C LEU A 131 5.15 14.30 -0.75
N TYR A 132 6.09 13.41 -0.50
CA TYR A 132 7.49 13.59 -0.91
C TYR A 132 7.62 13.66 -2.44
N LEU A 133 6.98 12.75 -3.18
CA LEU A 133 7.01 12.74 -4.64
C LEU A 133 6.39 14.01 -5.23
N ASP A 134 5.32 14.50 -4.62
CA ASP A 134 4.64 15.71 -5.08
C ASP A 134 5.44 16.99 -4.80
N SER A 135 6.20 17.01 -3.70
CA SER A 135 7.07 18.14 -3.34
C SER A 135 8.33 18.27 -4.22
N ARG A 136 8.68 17.21 -4.97
CA ARG A 136 9.86 17.20 -5.83
C ARG A 136 9.68 18.12 -7.04
N LYS A 137 10.69 18.93 -7.30
CA LYS A 137 10.75 19.81 -8.47
C LYS A 137 11.37 19.13 -9.70
N GLU A 138 12.28 18.17 -9.44
CA GLU A 138 12.94 17.43 -10.50
C GLU A 138 11.98 16.40 -11.10
N PRO A 139 11.95 16.30 -12.43
CA PRO A 139 11.13 15.30 -13.10
C PRO A 139 11.58 13.86 -12.72
N LEU A 140 10.62 12.95 -12.70
CA LEU A 140 10.91 11.53 -12.46
C LEU A 140 11.29 10.84 -13.78
N ALA A 141 12.17 9.85 -13.70
CA ALA A 141 12.59 9.03 -14.85
C ALA A 141 11.49 8.05 -15.32
N GLN A 142 10.50 7.78 -14.47
CA GLN A 142 9.42 6.83 -14.72
C GLN A 142 8.20 7.15 -13.84
N ASP A 143 7.02 6.69 -14.26
CA ASP A 143 5.81 6.83 -13.46
C ASP A 143 5.93 6.04 -12.15
N VAL A 144 5.43 6.62 -11.06
CA VAL A 144 5.41 5.99 -9.73
C VAL A 144 3.97 5.81 -9.27
N TYR A 145 3.58 4.55 -9.08
CA TYR A 145 2.26 4.16 -8.61
C TYR A 145 2.28 3.87 -7.11
N LEU A 146 1.32 4.39 -6.38
CA LEU A 146 1.10 4.12 -4.97
C LEU A 146 -0.18 3.29 -4.85
N ILE A 147 -0.07 2.00 -4.53
CA ILE A 147 -1.19 1.05 -4.51
C ILE A 147 -1.64 0.82 -3.07
N PHE A 148 -2.90 1.13 -2.78
CA PHE A 148 -3.53 0.90 -1.49
C PHE A 148 -4.40 -0.35 -1.59
N GLN A 149 -3.87 -1.47 -1.11
CA GLN A 149 -4.46 -2.80 -1.23
C GLN A 149 -5.42 -3.09 -0.08
N PRO A 150 -6.63 -3.60 -0.34
CA PRO A 150 -7.53 -4.11 0.69
C PRO A 150 -7.22 -5.58 1.00
N ALA A 151 -7.88 -6.14 2.00
CA ALA A 151 -8.04 -7.58 2.23
C ALA A 151 -6.73 -8.40 2.19
N GLU A 152 -5.67 -7.87 2.79
CA GLU A 152 -4.38 -8.56 2.90
C GLU A 152 -4.51 -9.78 3.81
N GLU A 153 -5.15 -9.62 4.98
CA GLU A 153 -5.27 -10.63 6.03
C GLU A 153 -6.06 -11.90 5.64
N ILE A 154 -6.82 -11.82 4.54
CA ILE A 154 -7.54 -12.97 3.98
C ILE A 154 -6.99 -13.40 2.61
N GLY A 155 -5.86 -12.82 2.18
CA GLY A 155 -5.16 -13.19 0.95
C GLY A 155 -5.88 -12.85 -0.36
N LYS A 156 -6.89 -11.95 -0.35
CA LYS A 156 -7.70 -11.62 -1.54
C LYS A 156 -7.28 -10.34 -2.23
N GLY A 157 -6.69 -9.40 -1.51
CA GLY A 157 -6.46 -8.04 -2.00
C GLY A 157 -5.47 -7.95 -3.16
N ALA A 158 -4.41 -8.75 -3.13
CA ALA A 158 -3.40 -8.74 -4.20
C ALA A 158 -4.00 -9.10 -5.57
N GLU A 159 -4.94 -10.05 -5.64
CA GLU A 159 -5.60 -10.42 -6.90
C GLU A 159 -6.45 -9.28 -7.45
N LEU A 160 -7.10 -8.49 -6.59
CA LEU A 160 -7.87 -7.31 -7.01
C LEU A 160 -6.97 -6.23 -7.65
N CYS A 161 -5.76 -6.05 -7.13
CA CYS A 161 -4.82 -5.04 -7.64
C CYS A 161 -4.00 -5.53 -8.85
N ARG A 162 -4.00 -6.82 -9.15
CA ARG A 162 -3.12 -7.45 -10.14
C ARG A 162 -3.29 -6.94 -11.56
N SER A 163 -4.50 -6.57 -11.95
CA SER A 163 -4.78 -6.04 -13.30
C SER A 163 -3.96 -4.78 -13.58
N LEU A 164 -3.81 -3.89 -12.60
CA LEU A 164 -3.05 -2.65 -12.75
C LEU A 164 -1.59 -2.91 -13.18
N ILE A 165 -0.96 -3.94 -12.60
CA ILE A 165 0.44 -4.27 -12.89
C ILE A 165 0.61 -4.59 -14.38
N LYS A 166 -0.32 -5.35 -14.95
CA LYS A 166 -0.31 -5.71 -16.37
C LYS A 166 -0.69 -4.54 -17.27
N GLU A 167 -1.76 -3.83 -16.94
CA GLU A 167 -2.29 -2.73 -17.74
C GLU A 167 -1.33 -1.54 -17.83
N LYS A 168 -0.60 -1.27 -16.76
CA LYS A 168 0.37 -0.16 -16.71
C LYS A 168 1.80 -0.60 -16.98
N HIS A 169 2.03 -1.88 -17.28
CA HIS A 169 3.36 -2.45 -17.53
C HIS A 169 4.35 -2.14 -16.40
N ILE A 170 3.89 -2.23 -15.14
CA ILE A 170 4.72 -1.98 -13.97
C ILE A 170 5.83 -3.02 -13.92
N GLY A 171 7.09 -2.55 -13.98
CA GLY A 171 8.27 -3.42 -14.02
C GLY A 171 8.69 -3.92 -12.65
N GLU A 172 8.51 -3.11 -11.62
CA GLU A 172 8.89 -3.44 -10.26
C GLU A 172 7.82 -2.98 -9.27
N ILE A 173 7.62 -3.77 -8.21
CA ILE A 173 6.73 -3.43 -7.12
C ILE A 173 7.43 -3.61 -5.78
N TYR A 174 7.31 -2.62 -4.91
CA TYR A 174 7.91 -2.58 -3.59
C TYR A 174 6.81 -2.54 -2.52
N GLY A 175 6.98 -3.36 -1.49
CA GLY A 175 6.19 -3.31 -0.27
C GLY A 175 7.14 -3.34 0.92
N PHE A 176 6.70 -2.81 2.05
CA PHE A 176 7.41 -2.96 3.31
C PHE A 176 6.43 -3.41 4.39
N HIS A 177 6.97 -4.06 5.42
CA HIS A 177 6.22 -4.44 6.59
C HIS A 177 7.02 -4.09 7.84
N ASN A 178 6.35 -3.53 8.85
CA ASN A 178 6.98 -3.29 10.14
C ASN A 178 7.32 -4.61 10.81
N ILE A 179 8.52 -4.68 11.40
CA ILE A 179 8.99 -5.86 12.14
C ILE A 179 9.36 -5.41 13.55
N PRO A 180 8.69 -5.92 14.59
CA PRO A 180 9.00 -5.56 15.97
C PRO A 180 10.34 -6.15 16.44
N GLY A 181 10.88 -5.60 17.52
CA GLY A 181 12.10 -6.12 18.16
C GLY A 181 13.40 -5.73 17.50
N LYS A 182 13.39 -4.76 16.56
CA LYS A 182 14.59 -4.18 15.95
C LYS A 182 14.72 -2.70 16.34
N PRO A 183 15.93 -2.12 16.35
CA PRO A 183 16.10 -0.69 16.55
C PRO A 183 15.29 0.12 15.52
N LEU A 184 14.72 1.24 15.95
CA LEU A 184 13.99 2.14 15.06
C LEU A 184 14.87 2.58 13.88
N GLY A 185 14.32 2.57 12.67
CA GLY A 185 15.03 2.91 11.44
C GLY A 185 15.84 1.77 10.83
N THR A 186 15.85 0.58 11.44
CA THR A 186 16.46 -0.60 10.81
C THR A 186 15.64 -1.05 9.62
N VAL A 187 16.29 -1.13 8.45
CA VAL A 187 15.69 -1.72 7.23
C VAL A 187 16.27 -3.11 7.05
N LEU A 188 15.38 -4.11 6.97
CA LEU A 188 15.75 -5.51 6.73
C LEU A 188 15.42 -5.86 5.29
N VAL A 189 16.41 -6.34 4.57
CA VAL A 189 16.26 -6.83 3.20
C VAL A 189 16.87 -8.22 3.10
N LYS A 190 16.34 -9.04 2.19
CA LYS A 190 16.85 -10.38 1.91
C LYS A 190 16.79 -10.61 0.41
N ASP A 191 17.86 -11.15 -0.13
CA ASP A 191 17.89 -11.61 -1.51
C ASP A 191 17.08 -12.91 -1.68
N GLY A 192 16.47 -13.08 -2.86
CA GLY A 192 15.62 -14.23 -3.17
C GLY A 192 14.26 -14.21 -2.44
N THR A 193 13.74 -15.37 -2.09
CA THR A 193 12.42 -15.49 -1.47
C THR A 193 12.41 -14.90 -0.06
N PHE A 194 11.69 -13.79 0.12
CA PHE A 194 11.51 -13.13 1.41
C PHE A 194 10.47 -13.83 2.28
N ALA A 195 9.30 -14.16 1.70
CA ALA A 195 8.21 -14.87 2.37
C ALA A 195 7.74 -16.03 1.50
N CYS A 196 7.39 -17.15 2.16
CA CYS A 196 6.84 -18.32 1.47
C CYS A 196 5.38 -18.11 1.12
N ALA A 197 4.89 -18.83 0.10
CA ALA A 197 3.46 -18.97 -0.14
C ALA A 197 2.79 -19.63 1.08
N SER A 198 1.59 -19.17 1.41
CA SER A 198 0.78 -19.75 2.49
C SER A 198 -0.55 -20.27 1.97
N THR A 199 -1.06 -21.32 2.59
CA THR A 199 -2.39 -21.86 2.33
C THR A 199 -3.06 -22.14 3.66
N GLY A 200 -4.26 -21.59 3.86
CA GLY A 200 -5.08 -21.85 5.04
C GLY A 200 -5.96 -23.10 4.82
N LEU A 201 -6.10 -23.90 5.87
CA LEU A 201 -7.06 -24.99 5.92
C LEU A 201 -7.94 -24.79 7.17
N GLU A 202 -9.24 -24.72 6.97
CA GLU A 202 -10.21 -24.65 8.05
C GLU A 202 -11.06 -25.93 8.03
N ILE A 203 -11.09 -26.63 9.16
CA ILE A 203 -11.85 -27.87 9.32
C ILE A 203 -12.97 -27.63 10.32
N HIS A 204 -14.18 -27.70 9.86
CA HIS A 204 -15.38 -27.63 10.70
C HIS A 204 -15.86 -29.02 11.03
N MET A 205 -15.90 -29.37 12.32
CA MET A 205 -16.38 -30.64 12.80
C MET A 205 -17.61 -30.44 13.68
N THR A 206 -18.67 -31.22 13.44
CA THR A 206 -19.93 -31.14 14.20
C THR A 206 -20.23 -32.48 14.86
N GLY A 207 -20.34 -32.45 16.17
CA GLY A 207 -20.69 -33.62 16.98
C GLY A 207 -21.96 -33.42 17.79
N THR A 208 -22.43 -34.47 18.43
CA THR A 208 -23.54 -34.46 19.40
C THR A 208 -23.06 -35.00 20.71
N PRO A 209 -23.17 -34.23 21.82
CA PRO A 209 -22.79 -34.72 23.12
C PRO A 209 -23.74 -35.82 23.60
N SER A 210 -23.23 -36.77 24.38
CA SER A 210 -24.01 -37.81 25.07
C SER A 210 -23.52 -37.98 26.51
N HIS A 211 -24.33 -38.64 27.32
CA HIS A 211 -23.90 -39.02 28.65
C HIS A 211 -22.79 -40.09 28.57
N ALA A 212 -21.80 -40.04 29.45
CA ALA A 212 -20.65 -40.96 29.43
C ALA A 212 -21.02 -42.45 29.52
N ALA A 213 -22.16 -42.76 30.15
CA ALA A 213 -22.70 -44.12 30.22
C ALA A 213 -23.44 -44.59 28.95
N TYR A 214 -23.68 -43.71 28.00
CA TYR A 214 -24.40 -43.98 26.75
C TYR A 214 -23.69 -43.33 25.56
N PRO A 215 -22.45 -43.75 25.30
CA PRO A 215 -21.64 -43.12 24.24
C PRO A 215 -22.25 -43.28 22.83
N GLU A 216 -23.01 -44.37 22.63
CA GLU A 216 -23.73 -44.66 21.39
C GLU A 216 -24.84 -43.65 21.05
N ALA A 217 -25.32 -42.90 22.04
CA ALA A 217 -26.30 -41.83 21.83
C ALA A 217 -25.66 -40.52 21.35
N GLY A 218 -24.34 -40.44 21.34
CA GLY A 218 -23.58 -39.31 20.85
C GLY A 218 -23.03 -39.51 19.46
N ARG A 219 -22.45 -38.44 18.92
CA ARG A 219 -21.71 -38.46 17.68
C ARG A 219 -20.38 -37.72 17.86
N ASN A 220 -19.29 -38.47 17.85
CA ASN A 220 -17.95 -37.91 17.91
C ASN A 220 -17.68 -37.11 16.62
N PRO A 221 -17.21 -35.87 16.69
CA PRO A 221 -16.89 -35.08 15.50
C PRO A 221 -15.52 -35.40 14.89
N GLY A 222 -14.62 -36.12 15.59
CA GLY A 222 -13.26 -36.43 15.13
C GLY A 222 -12.99 -37.91 14.93
#